data_b46baa24171af1c99a7c2665843fce2e
#
_entry.id   b46baa24171af1c99a7c2665843fce2e
#
_cell.length_a   1.000
_cell.length_b   1.000
_cell.length_c   1.000
_cell.angle_alpha   90.00
_cell.angle_beta   90.00
_cell.angle_gamma   90.00
#
_symmetry.space_group_name_H-M   'P 1'
#
loop_
_entity.id
_entity.type
_entity.pdbx_description
1 polymer ?
#
loop_
_entity_poly.entity_id
_entity_poly.type
_entity_poly.pdbx_seq_one_letter_code
_entity_poly.pdbx_strand_id
1 'polypeptide(L)'
;LIPKPNDWGPNIDVAGFYFLNLASSFTPEPDLAAFLEAGPPPVYIGFGSIVVDDPNAMTRLILDAIHLAGVRALVSKGWGGLGIDAVGVPDGVFMLGNVPHDWLFERVSCVVHHGGAGTTAAGIKAGKPTIVVPFFGDQPFWGAMIARAKAGPPPIPQKALTAEKLAEAITFCLQPDTQAQAQALGCKIREEKGTEAGSRSFHNHLNVDSLRCSVAPSRAAAWRLKRTKVRLSPLAAAVLVQRRLIQYSDLKL
;
A
#
# COMPACT_ATOMS: atom_id res chain seq x y z
N LEU A 1 -3.61 -9.44 7.96
CA LEU A 1 -3.33 -10.12 6.69
C LEU A 1 -2.13 -11.06 6.78
N ILE A 2 -1.06 -10.61 7.43
CA ILE A 2 0.19 -11.35 7.57
C ILE A 2 0.49 -11.51 9.05
N PRO A 3 0.42 -12.73 9.63
CA PRO A 3 0.86 -12.97 10.99
C PRO A 3 2.39 -12.86 11.07
N LYS A 4 2.92 -12.49 12.24
CA LYS A 4 4.36 -12.55 12.50
C LYS A 4 4.85 -14.00 12.37
N PRO A 5 5.87 -14.29 11.55
CA PRO A 5 6.48 -15.61 11.49
C PRO A 5 7.08 -16.05 12.84
N ASN A 6 6.98 -17.34 13.14
CA ASN A 6 7.42 -17.88 14.42
C ASN A 6 8.95 -17.83 14.64
N ASP A 7 9.71 -17.78 13.55
CA ASP A 7 11.18 -17.68 13.54
C ASP A 7 11.70 -16.25 13.66
N TRP A 8 10.82 -15.24 13.67
CA TRP A 8 11.21 -13.86 13.89
C TRP A 8 11.41 -13.56 15.38
N GLY A 9 12.58 -13.04 15.72
CA GLY A 9 12.96 -12.70 17.08
C GLY A 9 12.12 -11.57 17.71
N PRO A 10 12.33 -11.28 19.00
CA PRO A 10 11.58 -10.26 19.74
C PRO A 10 11.89 -8.82 19.31
N ASN A 11 12.92 -8.63 18.49
CA ASN A 11 13.34 -7.34 17.93
C ASN A 11 12.60 -6.96 16.63
N ILE A 12 11.68 -7.80 16.16
CA ILE A 12 10.89 -7.56 14.95
C ILE A 12 9.42 -7.58 15.32
N ASP A 13 8.69 -6.51 15.03
CA ASP A 13 7.25 -6.41 15.25
C ASP A 13 6.51 -6.25 13.92
N VAL A 14 5.30 -6.82 13.84
CA VAL A 14 4.34 -6.58 12.75
C VAL A 14 3.28 -5.64 13.29
N ALA A 15 3.36 -4.37 12.91
CA ALA A 15 2.52 -3.32 13.46
C ALA A 15 1.15 -3.19 12.77
N GLY A 16 1.00 -3.77 11.57
CA GLY A 16 -0.18 -3.55 10.73
C GLY A 16 0.04 -2.44 9.68
N PHE A 17 -1.00 -2.10 8.95
CA PHE A 17 -0.94 -1.06 7.93
C PHE A 17 -1.05 0.35 8.53
N TYR A 18 -0.42 1.33 7.88
CA TYR A 18 -0.51 2.74 8.23
C TYR A 18 -1.44 3.45 7.25
N PHE A 19 -2.51 4.04 7.76
CA PHE A 19 -3.52 4.70 6.94
C PHE A 19 -3.53 6.21 7.17
N LEU A 20 -3.76 6.95 6.08
CA LEU A 20 -4.14 8.37 6.10
C LEU A 20 -5.62 8.47 5.75
N ASN A 21 -6.35 9.34 6.41
CA ASN A 21 -7.77 9.59 6.13
C ASN A 21 -7.88 10.81 5.18
N LEU A 22 -7.76 10.56 3.88
CA LEU A 22 -7.83 11.61 2.85
C LEU A 22 -9.27 11.84 2.35
N ALA A 23 -10.17 10.87 2.57
CA ALA A 23 -11.55 10.89 2.12
C ALA A 23 -12.40 12.05 2.70
N SER A 24 -12.04 12.55 3.88
CA SER A 24 -12.85 13.53 4.62
C SER A 24 -12.95 14.91 3.94
N SER A 25 -12.03 15.24 3.05
CA SER A 25 -12.00 16.51 2.32
C SER A 25 -12.25 16.37 0.80
N PHE A 26 -12.52 15.15 0.32
CA PHE A 26 -12.71 14.91 -1.10
C PHE A 26 -14.17 15.09 -1.52
N THR A 27 -14.38 15.90 -2.55
CA THR A 27 -15.67 16.05 -3.24
C THR A 27 -15.50 15.53 -4.67
N PRO A 28 -16.31 14.55 -5.12
CA PRO A 28 -16.21 14.02 -6.47
C PRO A 28 -16.67 15.07 -7.49
N GLU A 29 -16.12 14.99 -8.69
CA GLU A 29 -16.64 15.74 -9.83
C GLU A 29 -18.07 15.27 -10.15
N PRO A 30 -18.95 16.16 -10.64
CA PRO A 30 -20.37 15.84 -10.87
C PRO A 30 -20.61 14.64 -11.78
N ASP A 31 -19.79 14.45 -12.81
CA ASP A 31 -19.87 13.34 -13.76
C ASP A 31 -19.50 12.00 -13.12
N LEU A 32 -18.50 11.96 -12.25
CA LEU A 32 -18.17 10.78 -11.46
C LEU A 32 -19.30 10.43 -10.48
N ALA A 33 -19.87 11.43 -9.81
CA ALA A 33 -20.98 11.22 -8.90
C ALA A 33 -22.19 10.64 -9.66
N ALA A 34 -22.57 11.25 -10.78
CA ALA A 34 -23.65 10.79 -11.64
C ALA A 34 -23.39 9.36 -12.17
N PHE A 35 -22.16 9.05 -12.57
CA PHE A 35 -21.80 7.69 -12.99
C PHE A 35 -22.01 6.69 -11.86
N LEU A 36 -21.56 6.97 -10.64
CA LEU A 36 -21.71 6.06 -9.51
C LEU A 36 -23.17 5.82 -9.15
N GLU A 37 -24.02 6.83 -9.24
CA GLU A 37 -25.46 6.75 -8.94
C GLU A 37 -26.28 6.06 -10.05
N ALA A 38 -25.79 6.04 -11.28
CA ALA A 38 -26.52 5.54 -12.45
C ALA A 38 -26.70 4.01 -12.51
N GLY A 39 -26.16 3.24 -11.53
CA GLY A 39 -26.29 1.77 -11.54
C GLY A 39 -25.53 1.07 -10.42
N PRO A 40 -25.37 -0.26 -10.50
CA PRO A 40 -24.70 -1.05 -9.47
C PRO A 40 -23.24 -0.61 -9.31
N PRO A 41 -22.62 -0.86 -8.12
CA PRO A 41 -21.24 -0.51 -7.85
C PRO A 41 -20.29 -1.03 -8.92
N PRO A 42 -19.48 -0.16 -9.58
CA PRO A 42 -18.57 -0.56 -10.63
C PRO A 42 -17.35 -1.32 -10.11
N VAL A 43 -16.61 -1.98 -10.99
CA VAL A 43 -15.27 -2.52 -10.70
C VAL A 43 -14.24 -1.40 -10.87
N TYR A 44 -13.28 -1.28 -9.95
CA TYR A 44 -12.14 -0.39 -10.13
C TYR A 44 -10.98 -1.13 -10.80
N ILE A 45 -10.36 -0.53 -11.82
CA ILE A 45 -9.17 -1.05 -12.48
C ILE A 45 -8.13 0.06 -12.59
N GLY A 46 -6.94 -0.14 -12.00
CA GLY A 46 -5.87 0.86 -12.07
C GLY A 46 -4.52 0.33 -11.62
N PHE A 47 -3.47 0.66 -12.36
CA PHE A 47 -2.11 0.18 -12.11
C PHE A 47 -1.18 1.26 -11.52
N GLY A 48 -1.75 2.39 -11.06
CA GLY A 48 -1.04 3.46 -10.36
C GLY A 48 0.00 4.14 -11.23
N SER A 49 1.24 4.24 -10.74
CA SER A 49 2.36 4.89 -11.45
C SER A 49 3.14 3.96 -12.38
N ILE A 50 2.67 2.73 -12.59
CA ILE A 50 3.36 1.79 -13.47
C ILE A 50 3.15 2.21 -14.92
N VAL A 51 4.25 2.30 -15.67
CA VAL A 51 4.26 2.50 -17.12
C VAL A 51 4.27 1.13 -17.78
N VAL A 52 3.31 0.89 -18.67
CA VAL A 52 3.23 -0.35 -19.46
C VAL A 52 3.87 -0.14 -20.83
N ASP A 53 4.41 -1.20 -21.43
CA ASP A 53 5.11 -1.15 -22.71
C ASP A 53 4.17 -0.71 -23.87
N ASP A 54 2.91 -1.19 -23.87
CA ASP A 54 1.87 -0.82 -24.82
C ASP A 54 0.58 -0.43 -24.09
N PRO A 55 0.38 0.87 -23.79
CA PRO A 55 -0.83 1.36 -23.15
C PRO A 55 -2.11 1.09 -23.94
N ASN A 56 -2.04 1.08 -25.27
CA ASN A 56 -3.22 0.85 -26.12
C ASN A 56 -3.66 -0.62 -26.10
N ALA A 57 -2.70 -1.56 -26.17
CA ALA A 57 -3.00 -2.98 -26.03
C ALA A 57 -3.57 -3.29 -24.65
N MET A 58 -3.00 -2.72 -23.59
CA MET A 58 -3.50 -2.89 -22.22
C MET A 58 -4.91 -2.31 -22.07
N THR A 59 -5.18 -1.15 -22.65
CA THR A 59 -6.52 -0.54 -22.62
C THR A 59 -7.54 -1.43 -23.33
N ARG A 60 -7.25 -1.93 -24.53
CA ARG A 60 -8.14 -2.86 -25.24
C ARG A 60 -8.42 -4.11 -24.42
N LEU A 61 -7.38 -4.74 -23.86
CA LEU A 61 -7.51 -5.91 -23.01
C LEU A 61 -8.45 -5.65 -21.81
N ILE A 62 -8.31 -4.50 -21.16
CA ILE A 62 -9.15 -4.12 -20.02
C ILE A 62 -10.61 -3.92 -20.48
N LEU A 63 -10.85 -3.22 -21.58
CA LEU A 63 -12.20 -2.99 -22.09
C LEU A 63 -12.87 -4.30 -22.53
N ASP A 64 -12.13 -5.20 -23.17
CA ASP A 64 -12.62 -6.54 -23.55
C ASP A 64 -12.98 -7.36 -22.30
N ALA A 65 -12.16 -7.31 -21.27
CA ALA A 65 -12.44 -7.98 -20.00
C ALA A 65 -13.69 -7.47 -19.29
N ILE A 66 -13.89 -6.13 -19.28
CA ILE A 66 -15.09 -5.48 -18.72
C ILE A 66 -16.34 -5.93 -19.49
N HIS A 67 -16.25 -5.96 -20.81
CA HIS A 67 -17.34 -6.43 -21.67
C HIS A 67 -17.66 -7.89 -21.44
N LEU A 68 -16.65 -8.77 -21.40
CA LEU A 68 -16.82 -10.20 -21.12
C LEU A 68 -17.42 -10.47 -19.76
N ALA A 69 -17.03 -9.71 -18.75
CA ALA A 69 -17.57 -9.83 -17.38
C ALA A 69 -18.97 -9.22 -17.23
N GLY A 70 -19.43 -8.41 -18.18
CA GLY A 70 -20.73 -7.75 -18.15
C GLY A 70 -20.88 -6.76 -16.99
N VAL A 71 -19.84 -6.01 -16.65
CA VAL A 71 -19.79 -5.12 -15.48
C VAL A 71 -19.57 -3.67 -15.88
N ARG A 72 -19.98 -2.76 -14.98
CA ARG A 72 -19.57 -1.37 -15.05
C ARG A 72 -18.18 -1.22 -14.45
N ALA A 73 -17.39 -0.28 -14.95
CA ALA A 73 -16.02 -0.10 -14.48
C ALA A 73 -15.59 1.37 -14.37
N LEU A 74 -14.73 1.62 -13.37
CA LEU A 74 -13.91 2.81 -13.22
C LEU A 74 -12.48 2.44 -13.60
N VAL A 75 -11.97 3.01 -14.69
CA VAL A 75 -10.62 2.73 -15.19
C VAL A 75 -9.73 3.93 -14.93
N SER A 76 -8.72 3.79 -14.07
CA SER A 76 -7.75 4.83 -13.79
C SER A 76 -6.74 4.95 -14.92
N LYS A 77 -6.58 6.16 -15.45
CA LYS A 77 -5.59 6.48 -16.50
C LYS A 77 -4.16 6.18 -16.04
N GLY A 78 -3.90 6.25 -14.72
CA GLY A 78 -2.57 6.09 -14.16
C GLY A 78 -1.55 7.08 -14.74
N TRP A 79 -0.28 6.90 -14.40
CA TRP A 79 0.83 7.70 -14.96
C TRP A 79 1.25 7.19 -16.35
N GLY A 80 0.95 5.94 -16.66
CA GLY A 80 1.25 5.31 -17.95
C GLY A 80 0.31 5.71 -19.09
N GLY A 81 -0.71 6.55 -18.78
CA GLY A 81 -1.66 7.05 -19.78
C GLY A 81 -2.31 5.93 -20.56
N LEU A 82 -3.21 5.14 -19.93
CA LEU A 82 -3.99 4.18 -20.70
C LEU A 82 -4.64 4.92 -21.88
N GLY A 83 -4.30 4.48 -23.10
CA GLY A 83 -4.51 5.21 -24.34
C GLY A 83 -5.96 5.19 -24.83
N ILE A 84 -6.78 6.05 -24.27
CA ILE A 84 -8.21 6.15 -24.57
C ILE A 84 -8.49 6.88 -25.87
N ASP A 85 -7.65 7.82 -26.23
CA ASP A 85 -7.85 8.67 -27.43
C ASP A 85 -7.87 7.86 -28.73
N ALA A 86 -7.31 6.62 -28.70
CA ALA A 86 -7.27 5.73 -29.86
C ALA A 86 -8.41 4.68 -29.90
N VAL A 87 -9.12 4.41 -28.79
CA VAL A 87 -10.05 3.25 -28.71
C VAL A 87 -11.50 3.66 -28.45
N GLY A 88 -11.73 4.87 -27.94
CA GLY A 88 -13.04 5.32 -27.44
C GLY A 88 -13.38 4.69 -26.08
N VAL A 89 -14.32 5.29 -25.35
CA VAL A 89 -14.81 4.80 -24.06
C VAL A 89 -16.20 4.20 -24.27
N PRO A 90 -16.39 2.89 -24.06
CA PRO A 90 -17.70 2.26 -24.19
C PRO A 90 -18.65 2.67 -23.07
N ASP A 91 -19.96 2.50 -23.31
CA ASP A 91 -20.98 2.67 -22.28
C ASP A 91 -20.68 1.78 -21.08
N GLY A 92 -20.94 2.30 -19.87
CA GLY A 92 -20.66 1.57 -18.61
C GLY A 92 -19.21 1.63 -18.12
N VAL A 93 -18.32 2.32 -18.85
CA VAL A 93 -16.94 2.58 -18.40
C VAL A 93 -16.75 4.09 -18.14
N PHE A 94 -16.15 4.43 -17.01
CA PHE A 94 -15.79 5.80 -16.67
C PHE A 94 -14.27 5.91 -16.51
N MET A 95 -13.69 6.86 -17.20
CA MET A 95 -12.24 7.10 -17.11
C MET A 95 -11.91 8.03 -15.96
N LEU A 96 -11.23 7.45 -14.99
CA LEU A 96 -10.97 8.07 -13.69
C LEU A 96 -9.68 8.89 -13.72
N GLY A 97 -9.77 10.12 -13.22
CA GLY A 97 -8.61 10.94 -12.84
C GLY A 97 -8.01 10.52 -11.50
N ASN A 98 -7.40 11.46 -10.81
CA ASN A 98 -6.83 11.21 -9.48
C ASN A 98 -7.92 11.32 -8.40
N VAL A 99 -8.27 10.21 -7.79
CA VAL A 99 -9.28 10.10 -6.73
C VAL A 99 -8.71 9.36 -5.54
N PRO A 100 -8.92 9.83 -4.29
CA PRO A 100 -8.47 9.13 -3.09
C PRO A 100 -9.07 7.72 -2.99
N HIS A 101 -8.22 6.71 -2.82
CA HIS A 101 -8.65 5.31 -2.77
C HIS A 101 -9.55 5.01 -1.57
N ASP A 102 -9.34 5.67 -0.44
CA ASP A 102 -10.15 5.49 0.77
C ASP A 102 -11.58 6.00 0.58
N TRP A 103 -11.80 7.00 -0.29
CA TRP A 103 -13.12 7.44 -0.70
C TRP A 103 -13.72 6.51 -1.77
N LEU A 104 -12.93 6.16 -2.77
CA LEU A 104 -13.38 5.47 -3.96
C LEU A 104 -13.75 4.01 -3.69
N PHE A 105 -12.90 3.30 -2.93
CA PHE A 105 -13.02 1.85 -2.78
C PHE A 105 -14.25 1.44 -1.94
N GLU A 106 -14.80 2.32 -1.15
CA GLU A 106 -16.09 2.06 -0.49
C GLU A 106 -17.25 1.94 -1.49
N ARG A 107 -17.13 2.53 -2.69
CA ARG A 107 -18.17 2.69 -3.72
C ARG A 107 -18.04 1.72 -4.90
N VAL A 108 -17.07 0.83 -4.87
CA VAL A 108 -16.84 -0.17 -5.93
C VAL A 108 -17.20 -1.59 -5.46
N SER A 109 -17.36 -2.51 -6.40
CA SER A 109 -17.67 -3.92 -6.12
C SER A 109 -16.43 -4.76 -5.88
N CYS A 110 -15.34 -4.52 -6.60
CA CYS A 110 -14.01 -5.10 -6.39
C CYS A 110 -12.92 -4.17 -6.94
N VAL A 111 -11.66 -4.49 -6.63
CA VAL A 111 -10.51 -3.66 -6.98
C VAL A 111 -9.49 -4.48 -7.76
N VAL A 112 -9.11 -4.01 -8.95
CA VAL A 112 -8.02 -4.58 -9.76
C VAL A 112 -6.84 -3.63 -9.74
N HIS A 113 -5.68 -4.11 -9.29
CA HIS A 113 -4.47 -3.27 -9.24
C HIS A 113 -3.16 -4.08 -9.31
N HIS A 114 -2.04 -3.36 -9.37
CA HIS A 114 -0.71 -3.97 -9.52
C HIS A 114 -0.17 -4.70 -8.28
N GLY A 115 -0.78 -4.55 -7.11
CA GLY A 115 -0.32 -5.19 -5.87
C GLY A 115 0.63 -4.36 -5.03
N GLY A 116 0.70 -3.04 -5.21
CA GLY A 116 1.42 -2.17 -4.27
C GLY A 116 0.81 -2.24 -2.88
N ALA A 117 1.65 -2.27 -1.83
CA ALA A 117 1.23 -2.46 -0.43
C ALA A 117 0.14 -1.47 0.01
N GLY A 118 0.27 -0.18 -0.36
CA GLY A 118 -0.71 0.87 0.00
C GLY A 118 -2.08 0.67 -0.65
N THR A 119 -2.12 0.35 -1.95
CA THR A 119 -3.38 0.08 -2.66
C THR A 119 -4.02 -1.22 -2.18
N THR A 120 -3.22 -2.25 -1.93
CA THR A 120 -3.67 -3.51 -1.31
C THR A 120 -4.33 -3.23 0.04
N ALA A 121 -3.66 -2.46 0.91
CA ALA A 121 -4.18 -2.08 2.22
C ALA A 121 -5.52 -1.32 2.11
N ALA A 122 -5.63 -0.36 1.19
CA ALA A 122 -6.84 0.42 0.98
C ALA A 122 -8.01 -0.46 0.51
N GLY A 123 -7.79 -1.36 -0.45
CA GLY A 123 -8.80 -2.30 -0.94
C GLY A 123 -9.32 -3.22 0.16
N ILE A 124 -8.41 -3.82 0.95
CA ILE A 124 -8.77 -4.70 2.05
C ILE A 124 -9.50 -3.92 3.16
N LYS A 125 -9.02 -2.73 3.54
CA LYS A 125 -9.66 -1.88 4.55
C LYS A 125 -11.11 -1.56 4.16
N ALA A 126 -11.37 -1.30 2.89
CA ALA A 126 -12.70 -1.08 2.36
C ALA A 126 -13.55 -2.37 2.30
N GLY A 127 -12.98 -3.52 2.63
CA GLY A 127 -13.67 -4.82 2.58
C GLY A 127 -13.96 -5.29 1.16
N LYS A 128 -13.16 -4.90 0.18
CA LYS A 128 -13.41 -5.22 -1.23
C LYS A 128 -12.52 -6.37 -1.70
N PRO A 129 -13.09 -7.35 -2.45
CA PRO A 129 -12.31 -8.35 -3.13
C PRO A 129 -11.27 -7.69 -4.04
N THR A 130 -10.08 -8.29 -4.08
CA THR A 130 -8.94 -7.67 -4.74
C THR A 130 -8.29 -8.63 -5.73
N ILE A 131 -8.13 -8.17 -6.97
CA ILE A 131 -7.40 -8.85 -8.04
C ILE A 131 -6.03 -8.18 -8.18
N VAL A 132 -4.97 -8.95 -8.02
CA VAL A 132 -3.61 -8.44 -8.15
C VAL A 132 -3.01 -8.89 -9.48
N VAL A 133 -2.59 -7.90 -10.28
CA VAL A 133 -1.83 -8.10 -11.53
C VAL A 133 -0.41 -7.60 -11.28
N PRO A 134 0.50 -8.46 -10.77
CA PRO A 134 1.83 -8.02 -10.38
C PRO A 134 2.75 -7.80 -11.58
N PHE A 135 3.60 -6.78 -11.49
CA PHE A 135 4.64 -6.43 -12.47
C PHE A 135 6.04 -6.77 -11.91
N PHE A 136 6.34 -6.40 -10.66
CA PHE A 136 7.66 -6.59 -10.03
C PHE A 136 7.60 -6.51 -8.49
N GLY A 137 8.76 -6.71 -7.86
CA GLY A 137 8.96 -6.45 -6.43
C GLY A 137 8.17 -7.37 -5.51
N ASP A 138 7.52 -6.79 -4.52
CA ASP A 138 6.68 -7.46 -3.52
C ASP A 138 5.23 -7.72 -3.97
N GLN A 139 4.86 -7.26 -5.16
CA GLN A 139 3.49 -7.32 -5.67
C GLN A 139 2.95 -8.76 -5.76
N PRO A 140 3.71 -9.78 -6.25
CA PRO A 140 3.25 -11.17 -6.25
C PRO A 140 2.95 -11.70 -4.84
N PHE A 141 3.73 -11.28 -3.84
CA PHE A 141 3.52 -11.66 -2.45
C PHE A 141 2.19 -11.12 -1.92
N TRP A 142 1.86 -9.86 -2.17
CA TRP A 142 0.57 -9.29 -1.77
C TRP A 142 -0.60 -10.02 -2.42
N GLY A 143 -0.50 -10.34 -3.71
CA GLY A 143 -1.50 -11.14 -4.41
C GLY A 143 -1.70 -12.53 -3.80
N ALA A 144 -0.60 -13.22 -3.46
CA ALA A 144 -0.66 -14.51 -2.80
C ALA A 144 -1.31 -14.43 -1.41
N MET A 145 -1.08 -13.34 -0.65
CA MET A 145 -1.71 -13.13 0.66
C MET A 145 -3.21 -12.87 0.55
N ILE A 146 -3.65 -12.13 -0.45
CA ILE A 146 -5.07 -11.93 -0.77
C ILE A 146 -5.74 -13.27 -1.10
N ALA A 147 -5.14 -14.07 -2.00
CA ALA A 147 -5.66 -15.38 -2.38
C ALA A 147 -5.74 -16.34 -1.17
N ARG A 148 -4.71 -16.36 -0.33
CA ARG A 148 -4.69 -17.16 0.91
C ARG A 148 -5.81 -16.76 1.87
N ALA A 149 -6.14 -15.47 1.94
CA ALA A 149 -7.25 -14.96 2.74
C ALA A 149 -8.63 -15.17 2.08
N LYS A 150 -8.68 -15.76 0.88
CA LYS A 150 -9.91 -15.95 0.07
C LYS A 150 -10.64 -14.64 -0.25
N ALA A 151 -9.91 -13.52 -0.19
CA ALA A 151 -10.43 -12.19 -0.51
C ALA A 151 -10.17 -11.78 -1.98
N GLY A 152 -9.75 -12.71 -2.82
CA GLY A 152 -9.51 -12.57 -4.25
C GLY A 152 -8.89 -13.82 -4.85
N PRO A 153 -8.76 -13.89 -6.18
CA PRO A 153 -8.14 -15.02 -6.88
C PRO A 153 -6.61 -15.02 -6.70
N PRO A 154 -5.91 -16.08 -7.11
CA PRO A 154 -4.45 -16.05 -7.28
C PRO A 154 -4.02 -14.89 -8.17
N PRO A 155 -2.85 -14.26 -7.90
CA PRO A 155 -2.37 -13.16 -8.72
C PRO A 155 -2.12 -13.59 -10.16
N ILE A 156 -2.46 -12.70 -11.11
CA ILE A 156 -2.25 -12.94 -12.54
C ILE A 156 -1.04 -12.09 -12.97
N PRO A 157 0.15 -12.70 -13.21
CA PRO A 157 1.30 -11.95 -13.69
C PRO A 157 0.96 -11.14 -14.95
N GLN A 158 1.41 -9.87 -15.02
CA GLN A 158 1.06 -8.96 -16.13
C GLN A 158 1.34 -9.58 -17.50
N LYS A 159 2.45 -10.31 -17.68
CA LYS A 159 2.81 -10.99 -18.94
C LYS A 159 1.88 -12.15 -19.31
N ALA A 160 1.11 -12.66 -18.37
CA ALA A 160 0.14 -13.75 -18.57
C ALA A 160 -1.31 -13.25 -18.56
N LEU A 161 -1.52 -11.94 -18.44
CA LEU A 161 -2.84 -11.31 -18.41
C LEU A 161 -3.49 -11.38 -19.79
N THR A 162 -4.74 -11.86 -19.83
CA THR A 162 -5.63 -11.82 -21.01
C THR A 162 -6.98 -11.28 -20.59
N ALA A 163 -7.81 -10.88 -21.54
CA ALA A 163 -9.16 -10.38 -21.28
C ALA A 163 -10.02 -11.43 -20.57
N GLU A 164 -9.94 -12.68 -20.99
CA GLU A 164 -10.69 -13.78 -20.42
C GLU A 164 -10.29 -14.05 -18.97
N LYS A 165 -8.99 -14.11 -18.68
CA LYS A 165 -8.49 -14.32 -17.30
C LYS A 165 -8.90 -13.16 -16.37
N LEU A 166 -8.87 -11.93 -16.86
CA LEU A 166 -9.30 -10.79 -16.06
C LEU A 166 -10.81 -10.83 -15.82
N ALA A 167 -11.60 -11.18 -16.84
CA ALA A 167 -13.05 -11.34 -16.72
C ALA A 167 -13.43 -12.46 -15.73
N GLU A 168 -12.76 -13.61 -15.81
CA GLU A 168 -12.93 -14.71 -14.87
C GLU A 168 -12.59 -14.29 -13.42
N ALA A 169 -11.49 -13.56 -13.26
CA ALA A 169 -11.08 -13.03 -11.96
C ALA A 169 -12.09 -12.02 -11.38
N ILE A 170 -12.65 -11.14 -12.23
CA ILE A 170 -13.73 -10.23 -11.84
C ILE A 170 -14.95 -11.02 -11.40
N THR A 171 -15.39 -11.97 -12.20
CA THR A 171 -16.54 -12.85 -11.88
C THR A 171 -16.33 -13.58 -10.55
N PHE A 172 -15.12 -14.11 -10.31
CA PHE A 172 -14.76 -14.73 -9.04
C PHE A 172 -14.90 -13.75 -7.86
N CYS A 173 -14.42 -12.51 -8.00
CA CYS A 173 -14.51 -11.49 -6.96
C CYS A 173 -15.97 -11.06 -6.66
N LEU A 174 -16.87 -11.18 -7.62
CA LEU A 174 -18.28 -10.84 -7.45
C LEU A 174 -19.10 -11.95 -6.79
N GLN A 175 -18.53 -13.14 -6.57
CA GLN A 175 -19.22 -14.21 -5.86
C GLN A 175 -19.51 -13.83 -4.40
N PRO A 176 -20.69 -14.19 -3.85
CA PRO A 176 -21.08 -13.84 -2.48
C PRO A 176 -20.05 -14.27 -1.43
N ASP A 177 -19.47 -15.46 -1.57
CA ASP A 177 -18.47 -16.00 -0.64
C ASP A 177 -17.20 -15.16 -0.63
N THR A 178 -16.70 -14.73 -1.79
CA THR A 178 -15.50 -13.89 -1.91
C THR A 178 -15.77 -12.51 -1.32
N GLN A 179 -16.93 -11.93 -1.58
CA GLN A 179 -17.36 -10.66 -0.99
C GLN A 179 -17.42 -10.74 0.55
N ALA A 180 -18.01 -11.80 1.10
CA ALA A 180 -18.09 -12.02 2.55
C ALA A 180 -16.70 -12.17 3.18
N GLN A 181 -15.78 -12.91 2.56
CA GLN A 181 -14.41 -13.06 3.04
C GLN A 181 -13.63 -11.74 3.02
N ALA A 182 -13.77 -10.95 1.96
CA ALA A 182 -13.15 -9.63 1.86
C ALA A 182 -13.70 -8.67 2.94
N GLN A 183 -15.00 -8.67 3.18
CA GLN A 183 -15.62 -7.87 4.23
C GLN A 183 -15.14 -8.28 5.63
N ALA A 184 -15.08 -9.59 5.92
CA ALA A 184 -14.58 -10.09 7.19
C ALA A 184 -13.11 -9.71 7.43
N LEU A 185 -12.28 -9.78 6.39
CA LEU A 185 -10.90 -9.32 6.44
C LEU A 185 -10.83 -7.81 6.66
N GLY A 186 -11.66 -7.04 5.96
CA GLY A 186 -11.75 -5.59 6.12
C GLY A 186 -12.11 -5.17 7.55
N CYS A 187 -13.03 -5.88 8.21
CA CYS A 187 -13.36 -5.64 9.62
C CYS A 187 -12.11 -5.78 10.50
N LYS A 188 -11.36 -6.87 10.35
CA LYS A 188 -10.11 -7.08 11.12
C LYS A 188 -9.09 -5.98 10.88
N ILE A 189 -8.90 -5.54 9.63
CA ILE A 189 -7.94 -4.49 9.29
C ILE A 189 -8.36 -3.12 9.86
N ARG A 190 -9.67 -2.81 9.91
CA ARG A 190 -10.16 -1.57 10.53
C ARG A 190 -9.97 -1.52 12.05
N GLU A 191 -9.91 -2.68 12.70
CA GLU A 191 -9.60 -2.80 14.14
C GLU A 191 -8.11 -2.64 14.42
N GLU A 192 -7.23 -2.84 13.43
CA GLU A 192 -5.80 -2.65 13.57
C GLU A 192 -5.46 -1.16 13.79
N LYS A 193 -4.64 -0.90 14.81
CA LYS A 193 -4.11 0.44 15.12
C LYS A 193 -2.64 0.53 14.69
N GLY A 194 -2.39 0.30 13.41
CA GLY A 194 -1.03 0.12 12.87
C GLY A 194 -0.09 1.28 13.21
N THR A 195 -0.53 2.53 13.05
CA THR A 195 0.28 3.71 13.36
C THR A 195 0.64 3.79 14.85
N GLU A 196 -0.34 3.53 15.74
CA GLU A 196 -0.10 3.51 17.19
C GLU A 196 0.81 2.33 17.58
N ALA A 197 0.57 1.15 17.00
CA ALA A 197 1.39 -0.03 17.23
C ALA A 197 2.84 0.18 16.77
N GLY A 198 3.04 0.77 15.59
CA GLY A 198 4.35 1.11 15.06
C GLY A 198 5.09 2.13 15.92
N SER A 199 4.41 3.20 16.35
CA SER A 199 4.96 4.19 17.26
C SER A 199 5.37 3.56 18.60
N ARG A 200 4.52 2.72 19.15
CA ARG A 200 4.81 1.99 20.40
C ARG A 200 6.00 1.05 20.26
N SER A 201 6.04 0.27 19.18
CA SER A 201 7.15 -0.62 18.86
C SER A 201 8.46 0.15 18.75
N PHE A 202 8.47 1.26 18.01
CA PHE A 202 9.64 2.14 17.93
C PHE A 202 10.13 2.59 19.31
N HIS A 203 9.24 3.09 20.17
CA HIS A 203 9.62 3.56 21.50
C HIS A 203 10.07 2.42 22.41
N ASN A 204 9.48 1.25 22.31
CA ASN A 204 9.89 0.06 23.11
C ASN A 204 11.31 -0.42 22.75
N HIS A 205 11.71 -0.27 21.49
CA HIS A 205 13.04 -0.64 21.03
C HIS A 205 14.06 0.50 21.10
N LEU A 206 13.61 1.73 21.37
CA LEU A 206 14.47 2.89 21.51
C LEU A 206 15.09 2.93 22.90
N ASN A 207 16.36 2.53 23.02
CA ASN A 207 17.12 2.70 24.25
C ASN A 207 17.55 4.18 24.40
N VAL A 208 16.68 5.01 24.99
CA VAL A 208 16.89 6.45 25.17
C VAL A 208 18.17 6.76 25.94
N ASP A 209 18.52 5.96 26.95
CA ASP A 209 19.74 6.18 27.72
C ASP A 209 21.01 6.00 26.88
N SER A 210 20.94 5.13 25.86
CA SER A 210 22.02 4.95 24.91
C SER A 210 22.20 6.12 23.94
N LEU A 211 21.24 7.01 23.85
CA LEU A 211 21.28 8.21 23.00
C LEU A 211 21.76 9.46 23.76
N ARG A 212 21.99 9.35 25.07
CA ARG A 212 22.40 10.45 25.93
C ARG A 212 23.92 10.53 26.08
N CYS A 213 24.39 11.75 26.23
CA CYS A 213 25.80 12.02 26.55
C CYS A 213 26.13 11.51 27.95
N SER A 214 27.18 10.71 28.09
CA SER A 214 27.60 10.11 29.37
C SER A 214 28.03 11.13 30.43
N VAL A 215 28.52 12.31 30.00
CA VAL A 215 28.98 13.38 30.91
C VAL A 215 28.02 14.54 31.03
N ALA A 216 27.02 14.63 30.15
CA ALA A 216 25.96 15.62 30.16
C ALA A 216 24.65 14.97 29.70
N PRO A 217 23.94 14.21 30.55
CA PRO A 217 22.77 13.39 30.14
C PRO A 217 21.58 14.17 29.57
N SER A 218 21.50 15.47 29.83
CA SER A 218 20.50 16.35 29.20
C SER A 218 20.73 16.62 27.70
N ARG A 219 21.88 16.24 27.16
CA ARG A 219 22.28 16.42 25.77
C ARG A 219 22.29 15.09 25.02
N ALA A 220 21.90 15.11 23.76
CA ALA A 220 22.04 13.97 22.87
C ALA A 220 23.52 13.68 22.61
N ALA A 221 23.87 12.39 22.55
CA ALA A 221 25.19 11.94 22.11
C ALA A 221 25.25 11.94 20.57
N ALA A 222 26.38 12.42 20.04
CA ALA A 222 26.71 12.32 18.62
C ALA A 222 27.96 11.45 18.38
N TRP A 223 28.76 11.27 19.41
CA TRP A 223 30.02 10.56 19.31
C TRP A 223 30.12 9.44 20.32
N ARG A 224 30.82 8.38 19.97
CA ARG A 224 31.24 7.32 20.87
C ARG A 224 32.76 7.33 20.97
N LEU A 225 33.27 7.30 22.20
CA LEU A 225 34.72 7.15 22.43
C LEU A 225 35.12 5.71 22.11
N LYS A 226 36.09 5.54 21.20
CA LYS A 226 36.57 4.22 20.75
C LYS A 226 36.98 3.34 21.94
N ARG A 227 36.73 2.05 21.82
CA ARG A 227 37.05 1.04 22.84
C ARG A 227 36.38 1.24 24.21
N THR A 228 35.38 2.12 24.29
CA THR A 228 34.58 2.36 25.51
C THR A 228 33.09 2.35 25.21
N LYS A 229 32.28 2.39 26.29
CA LYS A 229 30.82 2.63 26.18
C LYS A 229 30.43 4.11 26.31
N VAL A 230 31.44 5.00 26.48
CA VAL A 230 31.22 6.44 26.70
C VAL A 230 30.68 7.08 25.41
N ARG A 231 29.60 7.81 25.55
CA ARG A 231 28.97 8.60 24.49
C ARG A 231 29.06 10.07 24.82
N LEU A 232 29.35 10.89 23.83
CA LEU A 232 29.62 12.32 24.01
C LEU A 232 28.73 13.15 23.10
N SER A 233 28.16 14.21 23.63
CA SER A 233 27.57 15.26 22.80
C SER A 233 28.65 16.01 22.02
N PRO A 234 28.31 16.73 20.93
CA PRO A 234 29.28 17.55 20.19
C PRO A 234 30.04 18.50 21.10
N LEU A 235 29.34 19.16 22.02
CA LEU A 235 29.95 20.09 22.97
C LEU A 235 30.89 19.39 23.93
N ALA A 236 30.47 18.25 24.52
CA ALA A 236 31.31 17.50 25.44
C ALA A 236 32.59 16.98 24.74
N ALA A 237 32.48 16.49 23.51
CA ALA A 237 33.61 16.06 22.72
C ALA A 237 34.58 17.23 22.44
N ALA A 238 34.07 18.39 22.00
CA ALA A 238 34.89 19.57 21.76
C ALA A 238 35.64 20.03 23.01
N VAL A 239 34.98 20.09 24.17
CA VAL A 239 35.61 20.49 25.43
C VAL A 239 36.70 19.49 25.84
N LEU A 240 36.43 18.18 25.74
CA LEU A 240 37.43 17.16 26.11
C LEU A 240 38.65 17.18 25.18
N VAL A 241 38.46 17.41 23.88
CA VAL A 241 39.58 17.59 22.92
C VAL A 241 40.37 18.87 23.23
N GLN A 242 39.68 20.00 23.48
CA GLN A 242 40.32 21.27 23.83
C GLN A 242 41.15 21.14 25.13
N ARG A 243 40.67 20.38 26.08
CA ARG A 243 41.38 20.07 27.32
C ARG A 243 42.48 19.01 27.17
N ARG A 244 42.68 18.48 25.97
CA ARG A 244 43.67 17.43 25.65
C ARG A 244 43.45 16.11 26.41
N LEU A 245 42.21 15.85 26.83
CA LEU A 245 41.83 14.60 27.52
C LEU A 245 41.57 13.46 26.52
N ILE A 246 41.16 13.78 25.30
CA ILE A 246 40.99 12.87 24.17
C ILE A 246 41.45 13.58 22.88
N GLN A 247 41.59 12.81 21.78
CA GLN A 247 41.83 13.33 20.43
C GLN A 247 40.59 13.12 19.57
N TYR A 248 40.44 13.88 18.47
CA TYR A 248 39.36 13.65 17.48
C TYR A 248 39.46 12.25 16.88
N SER A 249 40.63 11.70 16.72
CA SER A 249 40.87 10.32 16.25
C SER A 249 40.28 9.25 17.18
N ASP A 250 40.03 9.56 18.43
CA ASP A 250 39.42 8.63 19.41
C ASP A 250 37.87 8.57 19.29
N LEU A 251 37.29 9.49 18.53
CA LEU A 251 35.83 9.58 18.33
C LEU A 251 35.40 8.73 17.13
N LYS A 252 34.19 8.16 17.22
CA LYS A 252 33.45 7.57 16.11
C LYS A 252 31.96 7.92 16.24
N LEU A 253 31.25 7.93 15.13
CA LEU A 253 29.78 8.02 15.07
C LEU A 253 29.12 6.76 15.64
#